data_ee3f001bd41e7378b444b8a6ac866bf1
#
_entry.id   ee3f001bd41e7378b444b8a6ac866bf1
#
_cell.length_a   1.000
_cell.length_b   1.000
_cell.length_c   1.000
_cell.angle_alpha   90.00
_cell.angle_beta   90.00
_cell.angle_gamma   90.00
#
_symmetry.space_group_name_H-M   'P 1'
#
loop_
_entity.id
_entity.type
_entity.pdbx_description
1 polymer ?
#
loop_
_entity_poly.entity_id
_entity_poly.type
_entity_poly.pdbx_seq_one_letter_code
_entity_poly.pdbx_strand_id
1 'polypeptide(L)'
;ARQARPAEEVSFVERKAVNEIRGTLGDLLDVENLYALDRYDLTVHSTLDGPSQQAVTRVLNRLADPAFLACAGLKEGRLLAKGDPKQVNYSLTLYERTPTANVLRIQADNLDQPLDINAGTKLDLGSSAKFRTLVSYLLVVADLHQRYAAQPADELARLPRHPADRLSNWAIDILRAKPETTLEELLEAAMERRYPADPNDTP
;
A
#
# COMPACT_ATOMS: atom_id res chain seq x y z
N ALA A 1 0.80 -48.00 19.77
CA ALA A 1 0.40 -47.27 18.59
C ALA A 1 -0.20 -45.94 19.04
N ARG A 2 0.48 -44.82 18.79
CA ARG A 2 -0.04 -43.46 19.00
C ARG A 2 -1.09 -43.20 17.90
N GLN A 3 -2.35 -43.17 18.24
CA GLN A 3 -3.39 -42.69 17.33
C GLN A 3 -3.07 -41.24 17.01
N ALA A 4 -2.74 -40.97 15.75
CA ALA A 4 -2.63 -39.62 15.25
C ALA A 4 -4.01 -38.96 15.42
N ARG A 5 -4.11 -37.87 16.17
CA ARG A 5 -5.30 -37.02 16.16
C ARG A 5 -5.52 -36.57 14.71
N PRO A 6 -6.75 -36.69 14.18
CA PRO A 6 -7.04 -36.09 12.88
C PRO A 6 -6.65 -34.62 12.96
N ALA A 7 -5.84 -34.15 12.01
CA ALA A 7 -5.50 -32.74 11.91
C ALA A 7 -6.84 -32.01 11.68
N GLU A 8 -7.20 -31.12 12.59
CA GLU A 8 -8.32 -30.21 12.42
C GLU A 8 -8.07 -29.47 11.11
N GLU A 9 -9.01 -29.55 10.15
CA GLU A 9 -8.88 -28.81 8.89
C GLU A 9 -9.04 -27.31 9.20
N VAL A 10 -7.91 -26.66 9.42
CA VAL A 10 -7.85 -25.21 9.60
C VAL A 10 -8.16 -24.54 8.26
N SER A 11 -9.13 -23.65 8.23
CA SER A 11 -9.54 -22.95 7.01
C SER A 11 -8.38 -22.16 6.36
N PHE A 12 -8.47 -21.91 5.06
CA PHE A 12 -7.47 -21.06 4.39
C PHE A 12 -7.44 -19.66 4.97
N VAL A 13 -8.59 -19.11 5.37
CA VAL A 13 -8.70 -17.78 6.00
C VAL A 13 -7.80 -17.66 7.25
N GLU A 14 -7.72 -18.71 8.06
CA GLU A 14 -6.88 -18.72 9.26
C GLU A 14 -5.40 -18.97 8.95
N ARG A 15 -5.09 -19.68 7.87
CA ARG A 15 -3.71 -20.03 7.50
C ARG A 15 -2.97 -18.93 6.74
N LYS A 16 -3.69 -18.03 6.03
CA LYS A 16 -3.07 -17.02 5.15
C LYS A 16 -2.08 -16.13 5.89
N ALA A 17 -2.47 -15.57 7.03
CA ALA A 17 -1.59 -14.72 7.82
C ALA A 17 -0.31 -15.45 8.27
N VAL A 18 -0.43 -16.73 8.64
CA VAL A 18 0.72 -17.58 9.01
C VAL A 18 1.61 -17.86 7.79
N ASN A 19 1.01 -18.12 6.64
CA ASN A 19 1.76 -18.38 5.40
C ASN A 19 2.52 -17.13 4.94
N GLU A 20 1.93 -15.95 5.07
CA GLU A 20 2.60 -14.67 4.76
C GLU A 20 3.80 -14.44 5.69
N ILE A 21 3.64 -14.68 6.98
CA ILE A 21 4.74 -14.60 7.95
C ILE A 21 5.86 -15.60 7.58
N ARG A 22 5.50 -16.83 7.19
CA ARG A 22 6.49 -17.84 6.75
C ARG A 22 7.21 -17.39 5.47
N GLY A 23 6.50 -16.80 4.51
CA GLY A 23 7.11 -16.24 3.30
C GLY A 23 8.10 -15.14 3.64
N THR A 24 7.68 -14.15 4.42
CA THR A 24 8.56 -13.05 4.87
C THR A 24 9.77 -13.55 5.65
N LEU A 25 9.60 -14.56 6.51
CA LEU A 25 10.71 -15.17 7.25
C LEU A 25 11.67 -15.91 6.31
N GLY A 26 11.15 -16.59 5.30
CA GLY A 26 11.96 -17.24 4.27
C GLY A 26 12.86 -16.25 3.53
N ASP A 27 12.29 -15.12 3.14
CA ASP A 27 13.03 -14.03 2.47
C ASP A 27 14.09 -13.41 3.41
N LEU A 28 13.75 -13.20 4.68
CA LEU A 28 14.69 -12.64 5.68
C LEU A 28 15.86 -13.55 5.99
N LEU A 29 15.66 -14.86 5.93
CA LEU A 29 16.68 -15.88 6.20
C LEU A 29 17.38 -16.38 4.94
N ASP A 30 17.00 -15.86 3.77
CA ASP A 30 17.54 -16.26 2.45
C ASP A 30 17.48 -17.77 2.25
N VAL A 31 16.33 -18.40 2.56
CA VAL A 31 16.15 -19.83 2.38
C VAL A 31 15.55 -20.13 1.00
N GLU A 32 16.06 -21.16 0.32
CA GLU A 32 15.66 -21.55 -1.03
C GLU A 32 14.16 -21.92 -1.15
N ASN A 33 13.58 -22.43 -0.08
CA ASN A 33 12.17 -22.82 -0.05
C ASN A 33 11.63 -22.88 1.39
N LEU A 34 10.30 -22.76 1.53
CA LEU A 34 9.64 -22.74 2.84
C LEU A 34 9.79 -24.02 3.68
N TYR A 35 10.09 -25.18 3.05
CA TYR A 35 10.35 -26.42 3.78
C TYR A 35 11.69 -26.38 4.52
N ALA A 36 12.62 -25.53 4.08
CA ALA A 36 13.86 -25.33 4.80
C ALA A 36 13.63 -24.72 6.18
N LEU A 37 12.60 -23.89 6.35
CA LEU A 37 12.23 -23.30 7.65
C LEU A 37 11.87 -24.38 8.70
N ASP A 38 11.28 -25.49 8.27
CA ASP A 38 10.86 -26.56 9.18
C ASP A 38 12.06 -27.33 9.80
N ARG A 39 13.29 -27.08 9.31
CA ARG A 39 14.53 -27.62 9.84
C ARG A 39 15.17 -26.76 10.92
N TYR A 40 14.71 -25.51 11.06
CA TYR A 40 15.19 -24.59 12.08
C TYR A 40 14.29 -24.70 13.32
N ASP A 41 14.89 -24.72 14.49
CA ASP A 41 14.16 -24.65 15.77
C ASP A 41 13.87 -23.17 16.09
N LEU A 42 12.84 -22.63 15.44
CA LEU A 42 12.51 -21.21 15.50
C LEU A 42 11.25 -20.97 16.32
N THR A 43 11.32 -19.96 17.18
CA THR A 43 10.13 -19.30 17.76
C THR A 43 9.99 -17.93 17.12
N VAL A 44 8.86 -17.70 16.42
CA VAL A 44 8.63 -16.46 15.66
C VAL A 44 7.54 -15.63 16.34
N HIS A 45 7.85 -14.38 16.65
CA HIS A 45 6.90 -13.39 17.13
C HIS A 45 6.55 -12.45 16.00
N SER A 46 5.28 -12.41 15.61
CA SER A 46 4.79 -11.47 14.61
C SER A 46 4.20 -10.23 15.24
N THR A 47 3.98 -9.21 14.43
CA THR A 47 3.33 -7.97 14.83
C THR A 47 1.79 -8.06 14.82
N LEU A 48 1.23 -9.17 14.30
CA LEU A 48 -0.21 -9.36 14.22
C LEU A 48 -0.82 -9.49 15.62
N ASP A 49 -1.95 -8.81 15.81
CA ASP A 49 -2.79 -8.95 17.00
C ASP A 49 -3.80 -10.08 16.79
N GLY A 50 -3.56 -11.24 17.43
CA GLY A 50 -4.37 -12.43 17.24
C GLY A 50 -5.87 -12.24 17.60
N PRO A 51 -6.22 -11.64 18.74
CA PRO A 51 -7.60 -11.35 19.09
C PRO A 51 -8.32 -10.46 18.07
N SER A 52 -7.69 -9.38 17.63
CA SER A 52 -8.24 -8.46 16.63
C SER A 52 -8.33 -9.11 15.26
N GLN A 53 -7.33 -9.90 14.85
CA GLN A 53 -7.35 -10.70 13.62
C GLN A 53 -8.58 -11.60 13.57
N GLN A 54 -8.85 -12.37 14.64
CA GLN A 54 -10.01 -13.25 14.73
C GLN A 54 -11.33 -12.48 14.75
N ALA A 55 -11.39 -11.34 15.44
CA ALA A 55 -12.59 -10.52 15.51
C ALA A 55 -12.95 -9.97 14.10
N VAL A 56 -11.98 -9.47 13.37
CA VAL A 56 -12.16 -8.98 11.99
C VAL A 56 -12.59 -10.11 11.07
N THR A 57 -11.92 -11.27 11.11
CA THR A 57 -12.28 -12.44 10.29
C THR A 57 -13.74 -12.84 10.52
N ARG A 58 -14.21 -12.88 11.78
CA ARG A 58 -15.63 -13.15 12.06
C ARG A 58 -16.58 -12.12 11.46
N VAL A 59 -16.22 -10.85 11.51
CA VAL A 59 -17.04 -9.78 10.90
C VAL A 59 -17.06 -9.92 9.37
N LEU A 60 -15.91 -10.11 8.73
CA LEU A 60 -15.83 -10.28 7.28
C LEU A 60 -16.66 -11.47 6.78
N ASN A 61 -16.64 -12.59 7.49
CA ASN A 61 -17.47 -13.76 7.18
C ASN A 61 -18.98 -13.46 7.33
N ARG A 62 -19.37 -12.65 8.31
CA ARG A 62 -20.77 -12.24 8.51
C ARG A 62 -21.29 -11.30 7.43
N LEU A 63 -20.42 -10.62 6.68
CA LEU A 63 -20.82 -9.78 5.55
C LEU A 63 -21.48 -10.57 4.40
N ALA A 64 -21.34 -11.88 4.37
CA ALA A 64 -22.08 -12.76 3.47
C ALA A 64 -23.58 -12.93 3.86
N ASP A 65 -23.96 -12.52 5.08
CA ASP A 65 -25.35 -12.62 5.56
C ASP A 65 -26.12 -11.32 5.23
N PRO A 66 -27.19 -11.39 4.41
CA PRO A 66 -28.00 -10.23 4.06
C PRO A 66 -28.66 -9.54 5.28
N ALA A 67 -28.99 -10.29 6.33
CA ALA A 67 -29.59 -9.74 7.53
C ALA A 67 -28.57 -8.91 8.32
N PHE A 68 -27.34 -9.40 8.42
CA PHE A 68 -26.24 -8.65 9.03
C PHE A 68 -25.92 -7.37 8.26
N LEU A 69 -25.85 -7.44 6.91
CA LEU A 69 -25.64 -6.26 6.07
C LEU A 69 -26.72 -5.20 6.25
N ALA A 70 -27.98 -5.61 6.34
CA ALA A 70 -29.09 -4.70 6.58
C ALA A 70 -28.97 -4.02 7.95
N CYS A 71 -28.64 -4.79 9.01
CA CYS A 71 -28.44 -4.28 10.36
C CYS A 71 -27.24 -3.30 10.43
N ALA A 72 -26.17 -3.57 9.67
CA ALA A 72 -24.97 -2.74 9.60
C ALA A 72 -25.12 -1.50 8.69
N GLY A 73 -26.29 -1.29 8.05
CA GLY A 73 -26.52 -0.17 7.13
C GLY A 73 -25.75 -0.26 5.80
N LEU A 74 -25.23 -1.45 5.45
CA LEU A 74 -24.40 -1.64 4.27
C LEU A 74 -25.18 -2.06 3.01
N LYS A 75 -26.46 -2.41 3.16
CA LYS A 75 -27.31 -2.90 2.07
C LYS A 75 -27.66 -1.80 1.03
N GLU A 76 -27.58 -0.54 1.43
CA GLU A 76 -27.94 0.60 0.57
C GLU A 76 -26.81 1.04 -0.37
N GLY A 77 -25.62 0.47 -0.22
CA GLY A 77 -24.47 0.75 -1.09
C GLY A 77 -24.68 0.23 -2.51
N ARG A 78 -24.19 0.97 -3.52
CA ARG A 78 -24.34 0.65 -4.96
C ARG A 78 -24.00 -0.80 -5.32
N LEU A 79 -22.98 -1.38 -4.71
CA LEU A 79 -22.49 -2.73 -4.99
C LEU A 79 -23.35 -3.81 -4.34
N LEU A 80 -23.89 -3.54 -3.15
CA LEU A 80 -24.60 -4.52 -2.32
C LEU A 80 -26.13 -4.43 -2.48
N ALA A 81 -26.66 -3.35 -3.07
CA ALA A 81 -28.09 -3.15 -3.28
C ALA A 81 -28.71 -4.17 -4.23
N LYS A 82 -27.96 -4.67 -5.22
CA LYS A 82 -28.45 -5.55 -6.30
C LYS A 82 -27.66 -6.87 -6.41
N GLY A 83 -26.52 -7.01 -5.75
CA GLY A 83 -25.65 -8.19 -5.81
C GLY A 83 -25.94 -9.20 -4.71
N ASP A 84 -25.50 -10.44 -4.91
CA ASP A 84 -25.44 -11.44 -3.85
C ASP A 84 -24.23 -11.20 -2.97
N PRO A 85 -24.41 -10.85 -1.67
CA PRO A 85 -23.29 -10.59 -0.76
C PRO A 85 -22.34 -11.77 -0.59
N LYS A 86 -22.80 -13.00 -0.85
CA LYS A 86 -21.97 -14.21 -0.80
C LYS A 86 -20.91 -14.27 -1.90
N GLN A 87 -21.10 -13.51 -2.98
CA GLN A 87 -20.16 -13.45 -4.10
C GLN A 87 -19.13 -12.33 -3.94
N VAL A 88 -19.19 -11.56 -2.83
CA VAL A 88 -18.27 -10.46 -2.57
C VAL A 88 -17.20 -10.92 -1.61
N ASN A 89 -15.96 -10.77 -2.02
CA ASN A 89 -14.81 -10.98 -1.15
C ASN A 89 -14.39 -9.65 -0.52
N TYR A 90 -14.25 -9.66 0.79
CA TYR A 90 -13.82 -8.51 1.57
C TYR A 90 -12.43 -8.78 2.13
N SER A 91 -11.60 -7.76 2.11
CA SER A 91 -10.30 -7.82 2.77
C SER A 91 -10.05 -6.56 3.59
N LEU A 92 -9.27 -6.71 4.65
CA LEU A 92 -8.88 -5.62 5.54
C LEU A 92 -7.44 -5.78 5.97
N THR A 93 -6.67 -4.70 5.83
CA THR A 93 -5.33 -4.56 6.39
C THR A 93 -5.34 -3.37 7.35
N LEU A 94 -4.85 -3.56 8.57
CA LEU A 94 -4.73 -2.50 9.56
C LEU A 94 -3.27 -2.34 9.99
N TYR A 95 -2.77 -1.12 9.87
CA TYR A 95 -1.47 -0.72 10.37
C TYR A 95 -1.60 0.21 11.57
N GLU A 96 -0.84 -0.06 12.62
CA GLU A 96 -0.62 0.88 13.71
C GLU A 96 0.55 1.79 13.35
N ARG A 97 0.31 3.09 13.42
CA ARG A 97 1.37 4.07 13.23
C ARG A 97 2.15 4.28 14.53
N THR A 98 3.42 3.92 14.50
CA THR A 98 4.37 4.21 15.57
C THR A 98 5.29 5.38 15.15
N PRO A 99 6.09 5.95 16.06
CA PRO A 99 7.05 7.00 15.71
C PRO A 99 8.08 6.58 14.66
N THR A 100 8.38 5.29 14.55
CA THR A 100 9.47 4.76 13.70
C THR A 100 8.99 3.91 12.53
N ALA A 101 7.74 3.41 12.56
CA ALA A 101 7.24 2.50 11.53
C ALA A 101 5.72 2.44 11.49
N ASN A 102 5.18 1.94 10.37
CA ASN A 102 3.81 1.44 10.29
C ASN A 102 3.84 -0.08 10.54
N VAL A 103 3.24 -0.51 11.62
CA VAL A 103 3.27 -1.90 12.09
C VAL A 103 1.99 -2.61 11.72
N LEU A 104 2.07 -3.68 10.93
CA LEU A 104 0.92 -4.48 10.51
C LEU A 104 0.31 -5.18 11.74
N ARG A 105 -0.97 -4.92 12.03
CA ARG A 105 -1.70 -5.51 13.14
C ARG A 105 -2.75 -6.53 12.70
N ILE A 106 -3.38 -6.28 11.55
CA ILE A 106 -4.41 -7.16 11.00
C ILE A 106 -4.20 -7.31 9.50
N GLN A 107 -4.28 -8.53 9.02
CA GLN A 107 -4.38 -8.88 7.61
C GLN A 107 -5.38 -10.01 7.46
N ALA A 108 -6.58 -9.69 7.03
CA ALA A 108 -7.70 -10.64 6.97
C ALA A 108 -8.48 -10.49 5.67
N ASP A 109 -9.02 -11.60 5.20
CA ASP A 109 -10.04 -11.65 4.14
C ASP A 109 -11.07 -12.75 4.45
N ASN A 110 -12.17 -12.83 3.69
CA ASN A 110 -13.18 -13.87 3.80
C ASN A 110 -13.16 -14.89 2.65
N LEU A 111 -12.14 -14.88 1.82
CA LEU A 111 -11.98 -15.82 0.73
C LEU A 111 -11.37 -17.13 1.23
N ASP A 112 -12.17 -18.20 1.37
CA ASP A 112 -11.67 -19.50 1.81
C ASP A 112 -11.01 -20.29 0.65
N GLN A 113 -9.95 -19.73 0.10
CA GLN A 113 -9.09 -20.27 -0.96
C GLN A 113 -7.63 -19.95 -0.66
N PRO A 114 -6.66 -20.63 -1.29
CA PRO A 114 -5.22 -20.38 -1.05
C PRO A 114 -4.77 -18.94 -1.37
N LEU A 115 -5.48 -18.25 -2.28
CA LEU A 115 -5.14 -16.88 -2.69
C LEU A 115 -5.28 -15.90 -1.53
N ASP A 116 -4.20 -15.23 -1.16
CA ASP A 116 -4.23 -14.08 -0.27
C ASP A 116 -4.51 -12.81 -1.09
N ILE A 117 -5.69 -12.21 -0.87
CA ILE A 117 -6.09 -10.98 -1.58
C ILE A 117 -5.17 -9.82 -1.21
N ASN A 118 -4.68 -9.78 0.03
CA ASN A 118 -3.89 -8.66 0.56
C ASN A 118 -2.44 -8.69 0.02
N ALA A 119 -1.86 -9.87 -0.20
CA ALA A 119 -0.47 -10.03 -0.63
C ALA A 119 -0.34 -10.44 -2.11
N GLY A 120 -1.24 -11.31 -2.61
CA GLY A 120 -1.09 -11.98 -3.89
C GLY A 120 -1.88 -11.40 -5.06
N THR A 121 -2.73 -10.40 -4.85
CA THR A 121 -3.65 -9.92 -5.90
C THR A 121 -3.23 -8.55 -6.44
N LYS A 122 -3.07 -8.48 -7.77
CA LYS A 122 -2.94 -7.21 -8.49
C LYS A 122 -4.34 -6.74 -8.87
N LEU A 123 -4.81 -5.69 -8.20
CA LEU A 123 -6.11 -5.08 -8.47
C LEU A 123 -5.96 -3.78 -9.26
N ASP A 124 -6.97 -3.48 -10.08
CA ASP A 124 -7.08 -2.16 -10.70
C ASP A 124 -7.34 -1.12 -9.61
N LEU A 125 -6.38 -0.23 -9.40
CA LEU A 125 -6.40 0.73 -8.30
C LEU A 125 -7.40 1.87 -8.51
N GLY A 126 -7.95 2.03 -9.70
CA GLY A 126 -8.87 3.14 -10.01
C GLY A 126 -8.25 4.50 -9.63
N SER A 127 -8.99 5.31 -8.90
CA SER A 127 -8.52 6.64 -8.45
C SER A 127 -7.35 6.62 -7.45
N SER A 128 -7.08 5.49 -6.80
CA SER A 128 -5.89 5.35 -5.94
C SER A 128 -4.58 5.44 -6.74
N ALA A 129 -4.62 5.10 -8.05
CA ALA A 129 -3.49 5.30 -8.94
C ALA A 129 -3.11 6.79 -9.06
N LYS A 130 -4.09 7.71 -9.02
CA LYS A 130 -3.85 9.16 -9.05
C LYS A 130 -3.06 9.62 -7.84
N PHE A 131 -3.40 9.12 -6.65
CA PHE A 131 -2.65 9.42 -5.42
C PHE A 131 -1.20 8.92 -5.51
N ARG A 132 -0.98 7.70 -6.00
CA ARG A 132 0.36 7.17 -6.23
C ARG A 132 1.15 8.03 -7.22
N THR A 133 0.52 8.48 -8.31
CA THR A 133 1.15 9.37 -9.29
C THR A 133 1.52 10.71 -8.66
N LEU A 134 0.64 11.28 -7.83
CA LEU A 134 0.91 12.52 -7.10
C LEU A 134 2.12 12.35 -6.16
N VAL A 135 2.16 11.28 -5.37
CA VAL A 135 3.31 11.02 -4.48
C VAL A 135 4.60 10.89 -5.29
N SER A 136 4.59 10.14 -6.40
CA SER A 136 5.76 10.01 -7.27
C SER A 136 6.21 11.35 -7.86
N TYR A 137 5.26 12.20 -8.26
CA TYR A 137 5.54 13.56 -8.74
C TYR A 137 6.21 14.41 -7.65
N LEU A 138 5.66 14.43 -6.43
CA LEU A 138 6.23 15.19 -5.32
C LEU A 138 7.62 14.67 -4.91
N LEU A 139 7.88 13.36 -4.99
CA LEU A 139 9.22 12.80 -4.77
C LEU A 139 10.24 13.31 -5.80
N VAL A 140 9.84 13.42 -7.07
CA VAL A 140 10.71 14.01 -8.10
C VAL A 140 10.99 15.48 -7.80
N VAL A 141 9.98 16.25 -7.37
CA VAL A 141 10.17 17.66 -6.97
C VAL A 141 11.12 17.78 -5.79
N ALA A 142 11.00 16.89 -4.79
CA ALA A 142 11.89 16.86 -3.63
C ALA A 142 13.35 16.54 -4.04
N ASP A 143 13.55 15.59 -4.95
CA ASP A 143 14.86 15.27 -5.49
C ASP A 143 15.49 16.46 -6.26
N LEU A 144 14.68 17.18 -7.04
CA LEU A 144 15.12 18.40 -7.71
C LEU A 144 15.53 19.49 -6.71
N HIS A 145 14.77 19.68 -5.64
CA HIS A 145 15.16 20.60 -4.58
C HIS A 145 16.49 20.18 -3.94
N GLN A 146 16.63 18.91 -3.58
CA GLN A 146 17.86 18.38 -2.98
C GLN A 146 19.08 18.61 -3.87
N ARG A 147 18.92 18.47 -5.19
CA ARG A 147 20.03 18.65 -6.18
C ARG A 147 20.39 20.11 -6.38
N TYR A 148 19.43 21.01 -6.36
CA TYR A 148 19.63 22.37 -6.88
C TYR A 148 19.53 23.49 -5.85
N ALA A 149 18.89 23.29 -4.69
CA ALA A 149 18.66 24.38 -3.72
C ALA A 149 19.94 24.98 -3.13
N ALA A 150 21.02 24.20 -3.03
CA ALA A 150 22.30 24.69 -2.53
C ALA A 150 23.19 25.34 -3.62
N GLN A 151 22.76 25.33 -4.88
CA GLN A 151 23.56 25.87 -5.98
C GLN A 151 23.33 27.37 -6.14
N PRO A 152 24.40 28.16 -6.42
CA PRO A 152 24.26 29.58 -6.73
C PRO A 152 23.40 29.84 -7.99
N ALA A 153 22.70 30.97 -8.02
CA ALA A 153 21.80 31.32 -9.11
C ALA A 153 22.50 31.41 -10.49
N ASP A 154 23.78 31.78 -10.51
CA ASP A 154 24.60 31.86 -11.74
C ASP A 154 24.99 30.45 -12.24
N GLU A 155 25.21 29.48 -11.37
CA GLU A 155 25.41 28.08 -11.74
C GLU A 155 24.12 27.46 -12.28
N LEU A 156 22.99 27.69 -11.61
CA LEU A 156 21.67 27.26 -12.08
C LEU A 156 21.33 27.83 -13.48
N ALA A 157 21.76 29.06 -13.77
CA ALA A 157 21.55 29.68 -15.08
C ALA A 157 22.35 29.00 -16.22
N ARG A 158 23.47 28.33 -15.90
CA ARG A 158 24.33 27.64 -16.87
C ARG A 158 23.98 26.18 -17.09
N LEU A 159 23.03 25.62 -16.29
CA LEU A 159 22.65 24.23 -16.46
C LEU A 159 22.02 23.98 -17.83
N PRO A 160 22.38 22.85 -18.47
CA PRO A 160 21.78 22.47 -19.74
C PRO A 160 20.28 22.21 -19.54
N ARG A 161 19.44 22.84 -20.39
CA ARG A 161 18.00 22.74 -20.33
C ARG A 161 17.46 21.90 -21.48
N HIS A 162 16.70 20.87 -21.17
CA HIS A 162 16.01 20.11 -22.20
C HIS A 162 14.57 20.63 -22.36
N PRO A 163 14.11 21.01 -23.57
CA PRO A 163 12.79 21.60 -23.76
C PRO A 163 11.62 20.71 -23.30
N ALA A 164 11.78 19.39 -23.39
CA ALA A 164 10.77 18.44 -22.94
C ALA A 164 10.78 18.20 -21.40
N ASP A 165 11.84 18.59 -20.70
CA ASP A 165 11.93 18.45 -19.24
C ASP A 165 11.42 19.72 -18.54
N ARG A 166 10.11 19.90 -18.62
CA ARG A 166 9.44 21.09 -18.09
C ARG A 166 9.50 21.16 -16.57
N LEU A 167 9.52 20.01 -15.89
CA LEU A 167 9.51 19.97 -14.43
C LEU A 167 10.85 20.41 -13.84
N SER A 168 11.96 19.88 -14.35
CA SER A 168 13.29 20.32 -13.92
C SER A 168 13.53 21.80 -14.26
N ASN A 169 13.14 22.23 -15.47
CA ASN A 169 13.27 23.62 -15.87
C ASN A 169 12.49 24.56 -14.94
N TRP A 170 11.25 24.22 -14.59
CA TRP A 170 10.42 24.97 -13.66
C TRP A 170 11.05 25.03 -12.26
N ALA A 171 11.51 23.93 -11.71
CA ALA A 171 12.14 23.90 -10.39
C ALA A 171 13.41 24.77 -10.34
N ILE A 172 14.26 24.66 -11.38
CA ILE A 172 15.47 25.48 -11.51
C ILE A 172 15.11 26.98 -11.60
N ASP A 173 14.04 27.35 -12.33
CA ASP A 173 13.64 28.76 -12.46
C ASP A 173 13.16 29.35 -11.13
N ILE A 174 12.39 28.59 -10.32
CA ILE A 174 12.00 29.02 -8.98
C ILE A 174 13.21 29.19 -8.09
N LEU A 175 14.08 28.18 -7.99
CA LEU A 175 15.25 28.21 -7.12
C LEU A 175 16.26 29.29 -7.53
N ARG A 176 16.36 29.57 -8.82
CA ARG A 176 17.18 30.70 -9.31
C ARG A 176 16.59 32.04 -8.93
N ALA A 177 15.25 32.20 -9.02
CA ALA A 177 14.57 33.45 -8.70
C ALA A 177 14.52 33.72 -7.19
N LYS A 178 14.41 32.66 -6.38
CA LYS A 178 14.34 32.70 -4.92
C LYS A 178 15.21 31.60 -4.31
N PRO A 179 16.52 31.84 -4.14
CA PRO A 179 17.47 30.82 -3.65
C PRO A 179 17.15 30.26 -2.26
N GLU A 180 16.43 31.00 -1.44
CA GLU A 180 16.00 30.61 -0.09
C GLU A 180 14.73 29.75 -0.08
N THR A 181 14.20 29.35 -1.23
CA THR A 181 12.99 28.51 -1.32
C THR A 181 13.20 27.20 -0.57
N THR A 182 12.37 26.98 0.45
CA THR A 182 12.38 25.75 1.22
C THR A 182 11.76 24.59 0.44
N LEU A 183 12.02 23.35 0.87
CA LEU A 183 11.37 22.18 0.28
C LEU A 183 9.84 22.28 0.35
N GLU A 184 9.29 22.73 1.48
CA GLU A 184 7.85 22.88 1.68
C GLU A 184 7.26 23.89 0.68
N GLU A 185 7.86 25.05 0.54
CA GLU A 185 7.44 26.08 -0.43
C GLU A 185 7.48 25.56 -1.88
N LEU A 186 8.53 24.79 -2.24
CA LEU A 186 8.62 24.22 -3.59
C LEU A 186 7.55 23.12 -3.83
N LEU A 187 7.25 22.30 -2.81
CA LEU A 187 6.19 21.29 -2.89
C LEU A 187 4.80 21.95 -2.99
N GLU A 188 4.53 23.00 -2.23
CA GLU A 188 3.29 23.76 -2.34
C GLU A 188 3.14 24.38 -3.74
N ALA A 189 4.19 25.03 -4.25
CA ALA A 189 4.21 25.56 -5.62
C ALA A 189 3.98 24.47 -6.67
N ALA A 190 4.51 23.26 -6.43
CA ALA A 190 4.29 22.12 -7.31
C ALA A 190 2.84 21.64 -7.32
N MET A 191 2.13 21.73 -6.19
CA MET A 191 0.70 21.38 -6.10
C MET A 191 -0.19 22.38 -6.85
N GLU A 192 0.21 23.64 -6.97
CA GLU A 192 -0.52 24.67 -7.70
C GLU A 192 -0.28 24.61 -9.23
N ARG A 193 0.71 23.85 -9.70
CA ARG A 193 0.96 23.69 -11.14
C ARG A 193 -0.21 23.02 -11.84
N ARG A 194 -0.58 23.62 -12.98
CA ARG A 194 -1.60 23.07 -13.89
C ARG A 194 -0.92 22.38 -15.07
N TYR A 195 -1.46 21.26 -15.47
CA TYR A 195 -1.04 20.52 -16.65
C TYR A 195 -2.21 20.49 -17.63
N PRO A 196 -1.99 20.73 -18.93
CA PRO A 196 -3.04 20.56 -19.92
C PRO A 196 -3.47 19.10 -19.99
N ALA A 197 -4.73 18.87 -20.30
CA ALA A 197 -5.28 17.53 -20.50
C ALA A 197 -4.74 16.90 -21.81
N ASP A 198 -4.41 17.72 -22.80
CA ASP A 198 -3.77 17.28 -24.04
C ASP A 198 -2.25 17.32 -23.86
N PRO A 199 -1.52 16.19 -24.08
CA PRO A 199 -0.09 16.14 -23.97
C PRO A 199 0.63 17.02 -25.01
N ASN A 200 -0.05 17.44 -26.07
CA ASN A 200 0.49 18.34 -27.12
C ASN A 200 0.31 19.82 -26.77
N ASP A 201 -0.55 20.13 -25.80
CA ASP A 201 -0.69 21.51 -25.32
C ASP A 201 0.52 21.89 -24.46
N THR A 202 1.02 23.06 -24.70
CA THR A 202 2.05 23.67 -23.84
C THR A 202 1.37 24.49 -22.75
N PRO A 203 1.65 24.29 -21.46
CA PRO A 203 1.19 25.16 -20.40
C PRO A 203 1.85 26.54 -20.52
#